data_43903f72fc2296697cefb82a81beb5dd
#
_entry.id   43903f72fc2296697cefb82a81beb5dd
#
_cell.length_a   1.000
_cell.length_b   1.000
_cell.length_c   1.000
_cell.angle_alpha   90.00
_cell.angle_beta   90.00
_cell.angle_gamma   90.00
#
_symmetry.space_group_name_H-M   'P 1'
#
loop_
_entity.id
_entity.type
_entity.pdbx_description
1 polymer ?
#
loop_
_entity_poly.entity_id
_entity_poly.type
_entity_poly.pdbx_seq_one_letter_code
_entity_poly.pdbx_strand_id
1 'polypeptide(L)'
;DIGAMSVSESLRGDVTALKQGAKNLNDGISMIQMADGALSEQSSILIRLREITTQSATGTIGNVERVSLQLEFSALRSEFDRIAHSTEFNGRKLLDGSLAASASDTTVLQLGLDSSDNNRFDLNQKINLTATTSSALGFSTDSIATDTGALTAMGNLATAIEKLSVIRGRVGAVLK
;
A
#
# COMPACT_ATOMS: atom_id res chain seq x y z
N ASP A 1 44.87 -15.01 -26.60
CA ASP A 1 45.55 -14.53 -25.42
C ASP A 1 44.70 -14.85 -24.16
N ILE A 2 45.33 -15.53 -23.19
CA ILE A 2 44.64 -15.95 -21.94
C ILE A 2 44.20 -14.72 -21.11
N GLY A 3 45.00 -13.66 -21.08
CA GLY A 3 44.63 -12.42 -20.40
C GLY A 3 43.40 -11.75 -21.00
N ALA A 4 43.33 -11.68 -22.32
CA ALA A 4 42.19 -11.10 -23.03
C ALA A 4 40.94 -11.98 -22.85
N MET A 5 41.07 -13.29 -22.85
CA MET A 5 39.97 -14.22 -22.59
C MET A 5 39.44 -14.07 -21.18
N SER A 6 40.32 -13.91 -20.18
CA SER A 6 39.95 -13.72 -18.79
C SER A 6 39.16 -12.42 -18.61
N VAL A 7 39.60 -11.31 -19.22
CA VAL A 7 38.87 -10.03 -19.18
C VAL A 7 37.52 -10.15 -19.86
N SER A 8 37.46 -10.82 -21.00
CA SER A 8 36.22 -11.03 -21.76
C SER A 8 35.19 -11.82 -20.94
N GLU A 9 35.61 -12.88 -20.26
CA GLU A 9 34.73 -13.66 -19.38
C GLU A 9 34.25 -12.85 -18.16
N SER A 10 35.15 -12.05 -17.57
CA SER A 10 34.80 -11.16 -16.47
C SER A 10 33.75 -10.13 -16.91
N LEU A 11 33.94 -9.49 -18.06
CA LEU A 11 32.98 -8.52 -18.61
C LEU A 11 31.66 -9.16 -18.94
N ARG A 12 31.67 -10.38 -19.48
CA ARG A 12 30.43 -11.13 -19.77
C ARG A 12 29.67 -11.40 -18.48
N GLY A 13 30.35 -11.80 -17.42
CA GLY A 13 29.77 -12.01 -16.10
C GLY A 13 29.14 -10.74 -15.56
N ASP A 14 29.85 -9.61 -15.66
CA ASP A 14 29.37 -8.31 -15.21
C ASP A 14 28.12 -7.87 -15.97
N VAL A 15 28.12 -8.03 -17.29
CA VAL A 15 26.95 -7.70 -18.14
C VAL A 15 25.73 -8.55 -17.75
N THR A 16 25.92 -9.83 -17.51
CA THR A 16 24.85 -10.74 -17.09
C THR A 16 24.29 -10.32 -15.74
N ALA A 17 25.15 -9.98 -14.78
CA ALA A 17 24.73 -9.51 -13.46
C ALA A 17 23.97 -8.18 -13.53
N LEU A 18 24.42 -7.26 -14.38
CA LEU A 18 23.74 -5.96 -14.58
C LEU A 18 22.37 -6.14 -15.26
N LYS A 19 22.23 -7.08 -16.19
CA LYS A 19 20.93 -7.43 -16.77
C LYS A 19 19.98 -7.97 -15.71
N GLN A 20 20.47 -8.79 -14.80
CA GLN A 20 19.67 -9.29 -13.68
C GLN A 20 19.27 -8.14 -12.74
N GLY A 21 20.17 -7.20 -12.50
CA GLY A 21 19.87 -6.00 -11.73
C GLY A 21 18.74 -5.15 -12.34
N ALA A 22 18.78 -4.99 -13.67
CA ALA A 22 17.71 -4.29 -14.39
C ALA A 22 16.38 -5.01 -14.28
N LYS A 23 16.38 -6.34 -14.34
CA LYS A 23 15.17 -7.15 -14.12
C LYS A 23 14.65 -6.99 -12.70
N ASN A 24 15.54 -6.99 -11.71
CA ASN A 24 15.17 -6.77 -10.30
C ASN A 24 14.51 -5.40 -10.12
N LEU A 25 15.03 -4.38 -10.77
CA LEU A 25 14.44 -3.04 -10.74
C LEU A 25 13.03 -3.05 -11.36
N ASN A 26 12.85 -3.71 -12.48
CA ASN A 26 11.54 -3.82 -13.14
C ASN A 26 10.53 -4.56 -12.25
N ASP A 27 10.95 -5.59 -11.55
CA ASP A 27 10.12 -6.30 -10.57
C ASP A 27 9.70 -5.36 -9.43
N GLY A 28 10.62 -4.55 -8.95
CA GLY A 28 10.33 -3.54 -7.93
C GLY A 28 9.33 -2.50 -8.40
N ILE A 29 9.48 -2.02 -9.63
CA ILE A 29 8.52 -1.07 -10.23
C ILE A 29 7.14 -1.71 -10.35
N SER A 30 7.06 -2.96 -10.80
CA SER A 30 5.78 -3.69 -10.90
C SER A 30 5.12 -3.85 -9.54
N MET A 31 5.89 -4.16 -8.51
CA MET A 31 5.42 -4.26 -7.12
C MET A 31 4.82 -2.93 -6.65
N ILE A 32 5.51 -1.83 -6.88
CA ILE A 32 5.07 -0.49 -6.47
C ILE A 32 3.81 -0.09 -7.25
N GLN A 33 3.75 -0.38 -8.55
CA GLN A 33 2.57 -0.10 -9.37
C GLN A 33 1.35 -0.91 -8.89
N MET A 34 1.55 -2.16 -8.50
CA MET A 34 0.47 -3.00 -7.93
C MET A 34 -0.02 -2.41 -6.61
N ALA A 35 0.88 -1.98 -5.74
CA ALA A 35 0.52 -1.30 -4.50
C ALA A 35 -0.26 -0.01 -4.77
N ASP A 36 0.19 0.79 -5.72
CA ASP A 36 -0.48 2.05 -6.08
C ASP A 36 -1.90 1.80 -6.60
N GLY A 37 -2.09 0.79 -7.45
CA GLY A 37 -3.42 0.40 -7.93
C GLY A 37 -4.36 -0.01 -6.79
N ALA A 38 -3.87 -0.81 -5.86
CA ALA A 38 -4.65 -1.24 -4.69
C ALA A 38 -4.98 -0.06 -3.77
N LEU A 39 -4.03 0.86 -3.55
CA LEU A 39 -4.26 2.08 -2.76
C LEU A 39 -5.30 2.97 -3.42
N SER A 40 -5.33 3.04 -4.74
CA SER A 40 -6.36 3.76 -5.49
C SER A 40 -7.75 3.19 -5.24
N GLU A 41 -7.89 1.87 -5.26
CA GLU A 41 -9.15 1.20 -4.93
C GLU A 41 -9.57 1.48 -3.49
N GLN A 42 -8.63 1.40 -2.55
CA GLN A 42 -8.89 1.72 -1.14
C GLN A 42 -9.34 3.18 -0.96
N SER A 43 -8.74 4.10 -1.70
CA SER A 43 -9.13 5.51 -1.69
C SER A 43 -10.59 5.69 -2.13
N SER A 44 -10.99 4.99 -3.19
CA SER A 44 -12.38 5.02 -3.67
C SER A 44 -13.37 4.49 -2.63
N ILE A 45 -12.99 3.43 -1.93
CA ILE A 45 -13.80 2.89 -0.84
C ILE A 45 -13.95 3.89 0.31
N LEU A 46 -12.86 4.56 0.70
CA LEU A 46 -12.91 5.59 1.75
C LEU A 46 -13.83 6.74 1.38
N ILE A 47 -13.81 7.17 0.12
CA ILE A 47 -14.70 8.23 -0.37
C ILE A 47 -16.16 7.78 -0.26
N ARG A 48 -16.47 6.54 -0.65
CA ARG A 48 -17.83 6.01 -0.52
C ARG A 48 -18.24 5.86 0.94
N LEU A 49 -17.35 5.38 1.80
CA LEU A 49 -17.61 5.30 3.25
C LEU A 49 -17.94 6.67 3.82
N ARG A 50 -17.19 7.69 3.41
CA ARG A 50 -17.43 9.08 3.86
C ARG A 50 -18.81 9.57 3.39
N GLU A 51 -19.18 9.27 2.17
CA GLU A 51 -20.49 9.65 1.60
C GLU A 51 -21.64 9.05 2.40
N ILE A 52 -21.64 7.73 2.62
CA ILE A 52 -22.73 7.07 3.37
C ILE A 52 -22.72 7.44 4.85
N THR A 53 -21.55 7.72 5.41
CA THR A 53 -21.43 8.18 6.78
C THR A 53 -22.04 9.57 6.93
N THR A 54 -21.79 10.48 6.02
CA THR A 54 -22.40 11.81 5.98
C THR A 54 -23.91 11.70 5.83
N GLN A 55 -24.38 10.80 4.99
CA GLN A 55 -25.80 10.53 4.81
C GLN A 55 -26.43 10.01 6.11
N SER A 56 -25.76 9.11 6.82
CA SER A 56 -26.27 8.58 8.10
C SER A 56 -26.25 9.62 9.21
N ALA A 57 -25.37 10.62 9.15
CA ALA A 57 -25.27 11.68 10.16
C ALA A 57 -26.40 12.69 10.06
N THR A 58 -27.17 12.72 8.97
CA THR A 58 -28.24 13.69 8.82
C THR A 58 -29.44 13.33 9.68
N GLY A 59 -30.07 14.34 10.29
CA GLY A 59 -31.23 14.17 11.16
C GLY A 59 -32.54 13.86 10.42
N THR A 60 -32.52 13.92 9.09
CA THR A 60 -33.74 13.70 8.28
C THR A 60 -34.01 12.23 7.98
N ILE A 61 -33.08 11.32 8.25
CA ILE A 61 -33.29 9.89 8.06
C ILE A 61 -33.54 9.19 9.39
N GLY A 62 -34.28 8.06 9.33
CA GLY A 62 -34.60 7.23 10.48
C GLY A 62 -33.58 6.13 10.72
N ASN A 63 -33.72 5.45 11.85
CA ASN A 63 -32.79 4.37 12.24
C ASN A 63 -32.88 3.14 11.31
N VAL A 64 -34.03 2.93 10.64
CA VAL A 64 -34.17 1.83 9.69
C VAL A 64 -33.26 2.06 8.47
N GLU A 65 -33.22 3.28 7.97
CA GLU A 65 -32.34 3.66 6.87
C GLU A 65 -30.87 3.60 7.28
N ARG A 66 -30.57 3.99 8.55
CA ARG A 66 -29.22 3.89 9.09
C ARG A 66 -28.73 2.44 9.18
N VAL A 67 -29.60 1.51 9.50
CA VAL A 67 -29.25 0.08 9.52
C VAL A 67 -28.86 -0.40 8.12
N SER A 68 -29.59 0.03 7.09
CA SER A 68 -29.24 -0.29 5.71
C SER A 68 -27.88 0.31 5.31
N LEU A 69 -27.63 1.55 5.67
CA LEU A 69 -26.33 2.21 5.44
C LEU A 69 -25.21 1.50 6.20
N GLN A 70 -25.48 1.02 7.40
CA GLN A 70 -24.50 0.27 8.20
C GLN A 70 -24.13 -1.05 7.53
N LEU A 71 -25.08 -1.74 6.91
CA LEU A 71 -24.76 -2.95 6.16
C LEU A 71 -23.81 -2.67 5.00
N GLU A 72 -24.04 -1.59 4.26
CA GLU A 72 -23.13 -1.15 3.21
C GLU A 72 -21.77 -0.75 3.78
N PHE A 73 -21.74 0.01 4.87
CA PHE A 73 -20.51 0.42 5.56
C PHE A 73 -19.67 -0.80 5.95
N SER A 74 -20.29 -1.79 6.57
CA SER A 74 -19.59 -3.02 6.99
C SER A 74 -19.03 -3.79 5.80
N ALA A 75 -19.79 -3.89 4.71
CA ALA A 75 -19.33 -4.56 3.50
C ALA A 75 -18.15 -3.84 2.85
N LEU A 76 -18.20 -2.52 2.77
CA LEU A 76 -17.13 -1.70 2.23
C LEU A 76 -15.87 -1.78 3.09
N ARG A 77 -16.02 -1.73 4.42
CA ARG A 77 -14.89 -1.87 5.34
C ARG A 77 -14.24 -3.25 5.21
N SER A 78 -15.04 -4.30 5.08
CA SER A 78 -14.52 -5.65 4.86
C SER A 78 -13.76 -5.75 3.54
N GLU A 79 -14.26 -5.12 2.48
CA GLU A 79 -13.56 -5.08 1.19
C GLU A 79 -12.26 -4.28 1.28
N PHE A 80 -12.29 -3.16 2.00
CA PHE A 80 -11.08 -2.36 2.27
C PHE A 80 -10.01 -3.21 2.94
N ASP A 81 -10.34 -3.96 3.98
CA ASP A 81 -9.42 -4.84 4.68
C ASP A 81 -8.98 -6.03 3.81
N ARG A 82 -9.89 -6.57 2.98
CA ARG A 82 -9.53 -7.63 2.05
C ARG A 82 -8.43 -7.16 1.08
N ILE A 83 -8.55 -5.96 0.56
CA ILE A 83 -7.53 -5.38 -0.33
C ILE A 83 -6.19 -5.27 0.41
N ALA A 84 -6.22 -4.79 1.67
CA ALA A 84 -5.00 -4.65 2.48
C ALA A 84 -4.30 -5.99 2.72
N HIS A 85 -5.06 -7.05 2.94
CA HIS A 85 -4.50 -8.37 3.26
C HIS A 85 -4.20 -9.23 2.03
N SER A 86 -4.89 -9.01 0.92
CA SER A 86 -4.76 -9.86 -0.28
C SER A 86 -3.79 -9.32 -1.32
N THR A 87 -3.46 -8.03 -1.27
CA THR A 87 -2.54 -7.45 -2.25
C THR A 87 -1.13 -7.99 -2.01
N GLU A 88 -0.61 -8.71 -3.00
CA GLU A 88 0.71 -9.31 -2.90
C GLU A 88 1.38 -9.36 -4.26
N PHE A 89 2.69 -9.45 -4.26
CA PHE A 89 3.52 -9.62 -5.45
C PHE A 89 4.53 -10.75 -5.16
N ASN A 90 4.47 -11.82 -5.95
CA ASN A 90 5.32 -13.01 -5.78
C ASN A 90 5.29 -13.54 -4.34
N GLY A 91 4.11 -13.61 -3.74
CA GLY A 91 3.91 -14.10 -2.39
C GLY A 91 4.24 -13.11 -1.27
N ARG A 92 4.74 -11.92 -1.61
CA ARG A 92 5.06 -10.89 -0.62
C ARG A 92 3.91 -9.91 -0.50
N LYS A 93 3.40 -9.74 0.72
CA LYS A 93 2.32 -8.79 1.01
C LYS A 93 2.82 -7.35 0.89
N LEU A 94 1.98 -6.48 0.35
CA LEU A 94 2.38 -5.09 0.08
C LEU A 94 1.76 -4.08 1.04
N LEU A 95 0.55 -4.33 1.54
CA LEU A 95 -0.24 -3.35 2.28
C LEU A 95 -0.53 -3.74 3.74
N ASP A 96 0.10 -4.77 4.25
CA ASP A 96 -0.11 -5.26 5.63
C ASP A 96 0.94 -4.74 6.63
N GLY A 97 1.83 -3.87 6.19
CA GLY A 97 2.94 -3.37 7.00
C GLY A 97 4.27 -4.04 6.72
N SER A 98 4.31 -5.06 5.86
CA SER A 98 5.56 -5.78 5.53
C SER A 98 6.58 -4.89 4.82
N LEU A 99 6.15 -3.83 4.13
CA LEU A 99 7.02 -2.87 3.47
C LEU A 99 7.25 -1.58 4.29
N ALA A 100 6.86 -1.55 5.55
CA ALA A 100 7.13 -0.43 6.43
C ALA A 100 8.62 -0.38 6.80
N ALA A 101 9.11 0.83 7.06
CA ALA A 101 10.50 1.01 7.52
C ALA A 101 10.78 0.29 8.85
N SER A 102 9.76 0.12 9.68
CA SER A 102 9.84 -0.57 10.98
C SER A 102 9.73 -2.09 10.88
N ALA A 103 9.48 -2.65 9.70
CA ALA A 103 9.34 -4.10 9.54
C ALA A 103 10.67 -4.80 9.82
N SER A 104 10.58 -5.98 10.46
CA SER A 104 11.76 -6.77 10.80
C SER A 104 12.40 -7.45 9.59
N ASP A 105 11.61 -7.73 8.56
CA ASP A 105 12.08 -8.31 7.31
C ASP A 105 11.96 -7.27 6.19
N THR A 106 13.08 -6.97 5.54
CA THR A 106 13.12 -5.91 4.54
C THR A 106 13.25 -6.48 3.14
N THR A 107 12.69 -5.75 2.16
CA THR A 107 12.78 -6.09 0.75
C THR A 107 13.83 -5.20 0.10
N VAL A 108 14.96 -5.78 -0.26
CA VAL A 108 16.08 -5.06 -0.89
C VAL A 108 16.27 -5.56 -2.31
N LEU A 109 16.32 -4.63 -3.26
CA LEU A 109 16.60 -4.93 -4.66
C LEU A 109 18.10 -4.81 -4.91
N GLN A 110 18.71 -5.88 -5.43
CA GLN A 110 20.10 -5.86 -5.86
C GLN A 110 20.15 -5.35 -7.30
N LEU A 111 20.75 -4.19 -7.51
CA LEU A 111 20.79 -3.51 -8.81
C LEU A 111 22.17 -3.57 -9.48
N GLY A 112 23.24 -3.67 -8.69
CA GLY A 112 24.61 -3.61 -9.18
C GLY A 112 25.42 -4.84 -8.82
N LEU A 113 26.74 -4.72 -8.94
CA LEU A 113 27.66 -5.85 -8.90
C LEU A 113 28.15 -6.22 -7.49
N ASP A 114 27.96 -5.34 -6.51
CA ASP A 114 28.48 -5.56 -5.16
C ASP A 114 27.42 -5.24 -4.09
N SER A 115 27.81 -5.37 -2.84
CA SER A 115 26.92 -5.17 -1.69
C SER A 115 26.89 -3.72 -1.17
N SER A 116 27.48 -2.77 -1.89
CA SER A 116 27.46 -1.37 -1.47
C SER A 116 26.04 -0.79 -1.55
N ASP A 117 25.75 0.23 -0.76
CA ASP A 117 24.44 0.86 -0.70
C ASP A 117 24.01 1.45 -2.05
N ASN A 118 24.95 1.86 -2.89
CA ASN A 118 24.66 2.40 -4.22
C ASN A 118 24.12 1.34 -5.19
N ASN A 119 24.39 0.06 -4.92
CA ASN A 119 23.96 -1.06 -5.75
C ASN A 119 22.76 -1.80 -5.19
N ARG A 120 22.17 -1.31 -4.10
CA ARG A 120 21.04 -1.93 -3.41
C ARG A 120 19.97 -0.87 -3.15
N PHE A 121 18.72 -1.27 -3.32
CA PHE A 121 17.57 -0.40 -3.10
C PHE A 121 16.66 -1.05 -2.05
N ASP A 122 16.64 -0.49 -0.85
CA ASP A 122 15.78 -0.97 0.24
C ASP A 122 14.39 -0.34 0.12
N LEU A 123 13.43 -1.13 -0.33
CA LEU A 123 12.06 -0.67 -0.52
C LEU A 123 11.42 -0.21 0.79
N ASN A 124 11.71 -0.90 1.89
CA ASN A 124 11.14 -0.55 3.19
C ASN A 124 11.58 0.86 3.63
N GLN A 125 12.85 1.19 3.47
CA GLN A 125 13.36 2.51 3.83
C GLN A 125 12.93 3.60 2.85
N LYS A 126 12.87 3.29 1.57
CA LYS A 126 12.58 4.27 0.52
C LYS A 126 11.10 4.63 0.43
N ILE A 127 10.21 3.66 0.58
CA ILE A 127 8.77 3.86 0.44
C ILE A 127 8.11 4.01 1.80
N ASN A 128 8.55 3.23 2.79
CA ASN A 128 7.93 3.15 4.11
C ASN A 128 6.41 2.94 3.97
N LEU A 129 6.02 1.86 3.29
CA LEU A 129 4.62 1.57 3.05
C LEU A 129 4.02 0.89 4.28
N THR A 130 3.47 1.72 5.16
CA THR A 130 2.82 1.27 6.39
C THR A 130 1.50 0.56 6.08
N ALA A 131 1.00 -0.22 7.04
CA ALA A 131 -0.24 -0.97 6.85
C ALA A 131 -1.42 -0.05 6.52
N THR A 132 -2.27 -0.49 5.60
CA THR A 132 -3.47 0.24 5.17
C THR A 132 -4.76 -0.50 5.53
N THR A 133 -4.76 -1.21 6.65
CA THR A 133 -5.96 -1.83 7.20
C THR A 133 -6.86 -0.79 7.87
N SER A 134 -8.14 -1.10 8.03
CA SER A 134 -9.06 -0.22 8.77
C SER A 134 -8.59 0.01 10.20
N SER A 135 -7.97 -1.00 10.82
CA SER A 135 -7.38 -0.89 12.16
C SER A 135 -6.22 0.12 12.17
N ALA A 136 -5.28 0.00 11.24
CA ALA A 136 -4.13 0.90 11.14
C ALA A 136 -4.54 2.35 10.83
N LEU A 137 -5.61 2.53 10.05
CA LEU A 137 -6.11 3.86 9.68
C LEU A 137 -7.15 4.41 10.65
N GLY A 138 -7.60 3.61 11.63
CA GLY A 138 -8.37 4.10 12.76
C GLY A 138 -9.88 4.09 12.63
N PHE A 139 -10.46 3.25 11.78
CA PHE A 139 -11.92 3.17 11.62
C PHE A 139 -12.50 1.75 11.71
N SER A 140 -11.72 0.79 12.26
CA SER A 140 -12.11 -0.63 12.29
C SER A 140 -13.34 -0.93 13.16
N THR A 141 -13.62 -0.10 14.15
CA THR A 141 -14.72 -0.31 15.10
C THR A 141 -15.87 0.67 14.92
N ASP A 142 -15.82 1.54 13.92
CA ASP A 142 -16.85 2.55 13.70
C ASP A 142 -18.17 1.91 13.25
N SER A 143 -19.26 2.54 13.70
CA SER A 143 -20.62 2.17 13.30
C SER A 143 -21.40 3.43 12.95
N ILE A 144 -22.14 3.37 11.85
CA ILE A 144 -23.03 4.47 11.43
C ILE A 144 -24.51 4.12 11.63
N ALA A 145 -24.79 3.13 12.48
CA ALA A 145 -26.16 2.71 12.80
C ALA A 145 -26.92 3.75 13.63
N THR A 146 -26.22 4.73 14.19
CA THR A 146 -26.81 5.87 14.92
C THR A 146 -26.21 7.17 14.37
N ASP A 147 -26.92 8.29 14.58
CA ASP A 147 -26.42 9.60 14.19
C ASP A 147 -25.13 9.97 14.96
N THR A 148 -25.06 9.66 16.25
CA THR A 148 -23.88 9.88 17.08
C THR A 148 -22.68 9.07 16.58
N GLY A 149 -22.90 7.79 16.28
CA GLY A 149 -21.86 6.92 15.71
C GLY A 149 -21.39 7.43 14.36
N ALA A 150 -22.30 7.92 13.52
CA ALA A 150 -21.97 8.50 12.22
C ALA A 150 -21.08 9.74 12.36
N LEU A 151 -21.37 10.62 13.32
CA LEU A 151 -20.55 11.80 13.59
C LEU A 151 -19.13 11.42 14.02
N THR A 152 -18.99 10.42 14.87
CA THR A 152 -17.67 9.89 15.26
C THR A 152 -16.92 9.31 14.06
N ALA A 153 -17.62 8.52 13.26
CA ALA A 153 -17.04 7.91 12.06
C ALA A 153 -16.57 8.94 11.03
N MET A 154 -17.29 10.05 10.89
CA MET A 154 -16.88 11.15 10.02
C MET A 154 -15.48 11.66 10.35
N GLY A 155 -15.18 11.87 11.62
CA GLY A 155 -13.87 12.31 12.07
C GLY A 155 -12.78 11.26 11.81
N ASN A 156 -13.09 10.01 12.12
CA ASN A 156 -12.13 8.91 11.91
C ASN A 156 -11.85 8.65 10.44
N LEU A 157 -12.86 8.77 9.58
CA LEU A 157 -12.68 8.63 8.13
C LEU A 157 -11.89 9.79 7.53
N ALA A 158 -12.09 11.02 8.02
CA ALA A 158 -11.29 12.16 7.59
C ALA A 158 -9.80 11.93 7.87
N THR A 159 -9.48 11.43 9.07
CA THR A 159 -8.10 11.08 9.44
C THR A 159 -7.57 9.92 8.58
N ALA A 160 -8.39 8.91 8.32
CA ALA A 160 -8.00 7.78 7.48
C ALA A 160 -7.67 8.22 6.05
N ILE A 161 -8.48 9.12 5.48
CA ILE A 161 -8.24 9.68 4.16
C ILE A 161 -6.92 10.45 4.12
N GLU A 162 -6.62 11.25 5.14
CA GLU A 162 -5.34 11.96 5.24
C GLU A 162 -4.16 10.98 5.28
N LYS A 163 -4.23 9.97 6.13
CA LYS A 163 -3.18 8.94 6.26
C LYS A 163 -2.95 8.22 4.93
N LEU A 164 -4.03 7.81 4.27
CA LEU A 164 -3.93 7.12 2.98
C LEU A 164 -3.34 8.03 1.90
N SER A 165 -3.70 9.31 1.91
CA SER A 165 -3.13 10.30 0.97
C SER A 165 -1.63 10.46 1.15
N VAL A 166 -1.13 10.47 2.40
CA VAL A 166 0.31 10.53 2.68
C VAL A 166 1.01 9.27 2.15
N ILE A 167 0.43 8.11 2.39
CA ILE A 167 0.99 6.83 1.91
C ILE A 167 1.04 6.82 0.37
N ARG A 168 -0.02 7.22 -0.30
CA ARG A 168 -0.07 7.32 -1.76
C ARG A 168 0.94 8.32 -2.30
N GLY A 169 1.14 9.43 -1.60
CA GLY A 169 2.14 10.42 -1.95
C GLY A 169 3.56 9.84 -1.93
N ARG A 170 3.88 9.03 -0.92
CA ARG A 170 5.18 8.36 -0.83
C ARG A 170 5.38 7.35 -1.96
N VAL A 171 4.36 6.57 -2.27
CA VAL A 171 4.40 5.60 -3.36
C VAL A 171 4.55 6.30 -4.71
N GLY A 172 3.78 7.36 -4.94
CA GLY A 172 3.86 8.14 -6.17
C GLY A 172 5.21 8.83 -6.36
N ALA A 173 5.84 9.29 -5.29
CA ALA A 173 7.16 9.92 -5.36
C ALA A 173 8.24 8.94 -5.83
N VAL A 174 8.14 7.66 -5.47
CA VAL A 174 9.10 6.63 -5.89
C VAL A 174 8.90 6.26 -7.36
N LEU A 175 7.66 6.32 -7.88
CA LEU A 175 7.36 5.99 -9.28
C LEU A 175 7.80 7.08 -10.27
N LYS A 176 8.18 8.26 -9.79
CA LYS A 176 8.72 9.35 -10.62
C LYS A 176 10.28 9.35 -10.64
#